data_27c0ae437f589ff2306bf807bc735c6a
#
_entry.id   27c0ae437f589ff2306bf807bc735c6a
#
_cell.length_a   1.000
_cell.length_b   1.000
_cell.length_c   1.000
_cell.angle_alpha   90.00
_cell.angle_beta   90.00
_cell.angle_gamma   90.00
#
_symmetry.space_group_name_H-M   'P 1'
#
loop_
_entity.id
_entity.type
_entity.pdbx_description
1 polymer ?
#
loop_
_entity_poly.entity_id
_entity_poly.type
_entity_poly.pdbx_seq_one_letter_code
_entity_poly.pdbx_strand_id
1 'polypeptide(L)'
;MPRILITGAAGFLGSHLCDRFIREGYEVVGMDNLITGDLRNLEHLFPKKEFTFHHKDVSNFVHVSGPLDYILHFASPASPIDYLKIPIQTLKVGSLGTHNCLGLAKAKNARILVASTSEVYGDPTVHPQTEEYWGNVNPVGPRGVYDEAKRFQEAMTMAYHTYHGLQTRIIRIFNTYGPRMRLNDGRVLPAFIGQALRGEDLTVFGKGNQTRSFCYVDDLVEGIWRLLHSDYPYPVNIGNPDEITILQFAEEIIKLTGTKQKIVFKPLPKDDPTQRRPDITKAKKILGWEPKVSRAEGLKITYAAFQALPKEVLHKQEHRDFQGYARK
;
A
#
# COMPACT_ATOMS: atom_id res chain seq x y z
N MET A 1 -19.95 4.07 -19.76
CA MET A 1 -19.41 3.75 -18.41
C MET A 1 -17.91 3.78 -18.52
N PRO A 2 -17.20 4.58 -17.73
CA PRO A 2 -15.74 4.60 -17.80
C PRO A 2 -15.16 3.27 -17.32
N ARG A 3 -14.00 2.90 -17.88
CA ARG A 3 -13.37 1.61 -17.64
C ARG A 3 -11.98 1.78 -17.04
N ILE A 4 -11.68 1.03 -15.98
CA ILE A 4 -10.43 1.14 -15.24
C ILE A 4 -9.75 -0.21 -15.06
N LEU A 5 -8.43 -0.25 -15.23
CA LEU A 5 -7.58 -1.36 -14.82
C LEU A 5 -6.99 -1.06 -13.44
N ILE A 6 -7.13 -1.99 -12.50
CA ILE A 6 -6.50 -1.94 -11.18
C ILE A 6 -5.56 -3.14 -11.03
N THR A 7 -4.24 -2.89 -11.04
CA THR A 7 -3.24 -3.94 -10.80
C THR A 7 -2.97 -4.07 -9.30
N GLY A 8 -2.67 -5.28 -8.82
CA GLY A 8 -2.64 -5.57 -7.39
C GLY A 8 -4.05 -5.63 -6.77
N ALA A 9 -5.06 -5.95 -7.60
CA ALA A 9 -6.48 -5.89 -7.24
C ALA A 9 -6.86 -6.78 -6.04
N ALA A 10 -6.25 -7.96 -5.92
CA ALA A 10 -6.50 -8.89 -4.81
C ALA A 10 -5.76 -8.53 -3.51
N GLY A 11 -4.95 -7.47 -3.53
CA GLY A 11 -4.26 -6.93 -2.36
C GLY A 11 -5.17 -6.09 -1.45
N PHE A 12 -4.62 -5.64 -0.32
CA PHE A 12 -5.30 -4.78 0.64
C PHE A 12 -5.90 -3.53 -0.04
N LEU A 13 -5.05 -2.65 -0.57
CA LEU A 13 -5.52 -1.40 -1.18
C LEU A 13 -6.27 -1.64 -2.49
N GLY A 14 -5.80 -2.58 -3.32
CA GLY A 14 -6.42 -2.89 -4.61
C GLY A 14 -7.88 -3.29 -4.47
N SER A 15 -8.22 -4.11 -3.48
CA SER A 15 -9.59 -4.55 -3.25
C SER A 15 -10.54 -3.43 -2.80
N HIS A 16 -10.07 -2.50 -1.96
CA HIS A 16 -10.85 -1.31 -1.58
C HIS A 16 -11.04 -0.35 -2.76
N LEU A 17 -10.04 -0.25 -3.63
CA LEU A 17 -10.15 0.53 -4.87
C LEU A 17 -11.15 -0.09 -5.84
N CYS A 18 -11.14 -1.42 -6.00
CA CYS A 18 -12.18 -2.10 -6.81
C CYS A 18 -13.59 -1.77 -6.31
N ASP A 19 -13.82 -1.83 -4.99
CA ASP A 19 -15.10 -1.46 -4.39
C ASP A 19 -15.48 -0.01 -4.67
N ARG A 20 -14.53 0.91 -4.51
CA ARG A 20 -14.76 2.33 -4.73
C ARG A 20 -15.17 2.60 -6.18
N PHE A 21 -14.41 2.09 -7.15
CA PHE A 21 -14.67 2.38 -8.56
C PHE A 21 -15.97 1.74 -9.06
N ILE A 22 -16.31 0.53 -8.60
CA ILE A 22 -17.62 -0.09 -8.90
C ILE A 22 -18.76 0.78 -8.34
N ARG A 23 -18.65 1.25 -7.09
CA ARG A 23 -19.64 2.13 -6.46
C ARG A 23 -19.83 3.46 -7.21
N GLU A 24 -18.76 3.97 -7.81
CA GLU A 24 -18.79 5.19 -8.64
C GLU A 24 -19.22 4.92 -10.10
N GLY A 25 -19.67 3.71 -10.44
CA GLY A 25 -20.22 3.37 -11.74
C GLY A 25 -19.19 3.09 -12.84
N TYR A 26 -18.00 2.58 -12.47
CA TYR A 26 -16.98 2.15 -13.42
C TYR A 26 -17.09 0.67 -13.74
N GLU A 27 -16.68 0.28 -14.95
CA GLU A 27 -16.28 -1.09 -15.25
C GLU A 27 -14.84 -1.29 -14.76
N VAL A 28 -14.65 -2.27 -13.87
CA VAL A 28 -13.36 -2.54 -13.22
C VAL A 28 -12.74 -3.83 -13.75
N VAL A 29 -11.55 -3.73 -14.29
CA VAL A 29 -10.68 -4.86 -14.60
C VAL A 29 -9.66 -4.99 -13.48
N GLY A 30 -9.82 -5.98 -12.61
CA GLY A 30 -8.82 -6.33 -11.60
C GLY A 30 -7.74 -7.23 -12.19
N MET A 31 -6.47 -6.96 -11.90
CA MET A 31 -5.35 -7.81 -12.32
C MET A 31 -4.42 -8.07 -11.14
N ASP A 32 -4.08 -9.33 -10.89
CA ASP A 32 -3.18 -9.75 -9.82
C ASP A 32 -2.53 -11.09 -10.15
N ASN A 33 -1.30 -11.35 -9.71
CA ASN A 33 -0.64 -12.65 -9.82
C ASN A 33 -0.76 -13.50 -8.56
N LEU A 34 -1.45 -12.98 -7.52
CA LEU A 34 -1.73 -13.62 -6.23
C LEU A 34 -0.47 -14.00 -5.42
N ILE A 35 0.69 -13.42 -5.74
CA ILE A 35 1.92 -13.69 -4.99
C ILE A 35 1.79 -13.22 -3.53
N THR A 36 1.10 -12.09 -3.30
CA THR A 36 0.76 -11.57 -1.97
C THR A 36 -0.73 -11.25 -1.83
N GLY A 37 -1.47 -11.16 -2.93
CA GLY A 37 -2.91 -10.95 -2.99
C GLY A 37 -3.70 -12.18 -2.54
N ASP A 38 -4.98 -11.96 -2.20
CA ASP A 38 -5.91 -13.01 -1.77
C ASP A 38 -7.27 -12.80 -2.46
N LEU A 39 -7.76 -13.80 -3.19
CA LEU A 39 -9.05 -13.72 -3.90
C LEU A 39 -10.23 -13.49 -2.96
N ARG A 40 -10.14 -13.90 -1.70
CA ARG A 40 -11.17 -13.64 -0.69
C ARG A 40 -11.49 -12.15 -0.56
N ASN A 41 -10.53 -11.27 -0.83
CA ASN A 41 -10.75 -9.83 -0.84
C ASN A 41 -11.67 -9.35 -1.97
N LEU A 42 -11.90 -10.18 -3.00
CA LEU A 42 -12.67 -9.87 -4.20
C LEU A 42 -13.91 -10.75 -4.39
N GLU A 43 -14.14 -11.76 -3.54
CA GLU A 43 -15.24 -12.73 -3.70
C GLU A 43 -16.60 -12.06 -3.90
N HIS A 44 -16.89 -10.99 -3.16
CA HIS A 44 -18.13 -10.23 -3.23
C HIS A 44 -18.31 -9.45 -4.56
N LEU A 45 -17.26 -9.35 -5.38
CA LEU A 45 -17.28 -8.66 -6.67
C LEU A 45 -17.51 -9.60 -7.84
N PHE A 46 -17.16 -10.89 -7.74
CA PHE A 46 -17.33 -11.85 -8.85
C PHE A 46 -18.74 -11.95 -9.42
N PRO A 47 -19.84 -11.79 -8.63
CA PRO A 47 -21.18 -11.79 -9.18
C PRO A 47 -21.57 -10.51 -9.94
N LYS A 48 -20.75 -9.45 -9.85
CA LYS A 48 -21.04 -8.14 -10.47
C LYS A 48 -20.61 -8.13 -11.94
N LYS A 49 -21.50 -7.69 -12.82
CA LYS A 49 -21.25 -7.57 -14.28
C LYS A 49 -20.14 -6.57 -14.61
N GLU A 50 -19.97 -5.57 -13.74
CA GLU A 50 -18.99 -4.49 -13.87
C GLU A 50 -17.58 -4.90 -13.46
N PHE A 51 -17.40 -6.13 -12.94
CA PHE A 51 -16.11 -6.62 -12.48
C PHE A 51 -15.60 -7.79 -13.29
N THR A 52 -14.35 -7.68 -13.77
CA THR A 52 -13.62 -8.77 -14.41
C THR A 52 -12.26 -8.96 -13.74
N PHE A 53 -11.85 -10.18 -13.47
CA PHE A 53 -10.56 -10.48 -12.88
C PHE A 53 -9.64 -11.21 -13.85
N HIS A 54 -8.39 -10.74 -13.95
CA HIS A 54 -7.32 -11.36 -14.73
C HIS A 54 -6.20 -11.83 -13.81
N HIS A 55 -5.98 -13.13 -13.73
CA HIS A 55 -4.83 -13.70 -13.04
C HIS A 55 -3.58 -13.56 -13.91
N LYS A 56 -2.82 -12.48 -13.74
CA LYS A 56 -1.61 -12.15 -14.54
C LYS A 56 -0.58 -11.42 -13.73
N ASP A 57 0.70 -11.65 -14.08
CA ASP A 57 1.85 -10.92 -13.58
C ASP A 57 2.13 -9.72 -14.49
N VAL A 58 2.10 -8.51 -13.92
CA VAL A 58 2.37 -7.26 -14.67
C VAL A 58 3.82 -7.11 -15.11
N SER A 59 4.76 -7.89 -14.56
CA SER A 59 6.15 -7.95 -15.04
C SER A 59 6.26 -8.59 -16.42
N ASN A 60 5.22 -9.31 -16.85
CA ASN A 60 5.08 -9.84 -18.20
C ASN A 60 4.27 -8.86 -19.06
N PHE A 61 4.08 -9.20 -20.35
CA PHE A 61 3.28 -8.37 -21.26
C PHE A 61 1.84 -8.19 -20.73
N VAL A 62 1.42 -6.94 -20.58
CA VAL A 62 0.08 -6.56 -20.10
C VAL A 62 -0.80 -6.16 -21.28
N HIS A 63 -1.92 -6.86 -21.44
CA HIS A 63 -2.95 -6.53 -22.42
C HIS A 63 -4.34 -6.56 -21.79
N VAL A 64 -5.13 -5.55 -22.12
CA VAL A 64 -6.56 -5.47 -21.79
C VAL A 64 -7.31 -5.16 -23.09
N SER A 65 -8.26 -6.02 -23.45
CA SER A 65 -9.08 -5.84 -24.67
C SER A 65 -10.08 -4.69 -24.50
N GLY A 66 -10.42 -4.01 -25.59
CA GLY A 66 -11.34 -2.87 -25.61
C GLY A 66 -10.72 -1.56 -25.13
N PRO A 67 -11.54 -0.51 -24.97
CA PRO A 67 -11.12 0.79 -24.46
C PRO A 67 -10.71 0.71 -22.98
N LEU A 68 -9.90 1.67 -22.54
CA LEU A 68 -9.48 1.80 -21.16
C LEU A 68 -9.24 3.29 -20.88
N ASP A 69 -9.94 3.84 -19.90
CA ASP A 69 -9.87 5.26 -19.57
C ASP A 69 -8.81 5.54 -18.48
N TYR A 70 -8.67 4.58 -17.54
CA TYR A 70 -7.81 4.75 -16.37
C TYR A 70 -7.03 3.49 -16.04
N ILE A 71 -5.85 3.68 -15.45
CA ILE A 71 -5.04 2.60 -14.86
C ILE A 71 -4.61 3.03 -13.45
N LEU A 72 -4.85 2.15 -12.46
CA LEU A 72 -4.23 2.23 -11.15
C LEU A 72 -3.18 1.15 -11.02
N HIS A 73 -1.89 1.54 -11.00
CA HIS A 73 -0.80 0.59 -10.85
C HIS A 73 -0.39 0.44 -9.38
N PHE A 74 -1.00 -0.57 -8.71
CA PHE A 74 -0.83 -0.88 -7.30
C PHE A 74 -0.13 -2.23 -7.05
N ALA A 75 0.13 -3.01 -8.08
CA ALA A 75 0.84 -4.29 -7.96
C ALA A 75 2.26 -4.08 -7.42
N SER A 76 2.50 -4.53 -6.21
CA SER A 76 3.82 -4.55 -5.57
C SER A 76 3.78 -5.34 -4.28
N PRO A 77 4.76 -6.21 -3.97
CA PRO A 77 4.98 -6.68 -2.60
C PRO A 77 5.39 -5.49 -1.74
N ALA A 78 4.53 -5.06 -0.80
CA ALA A 78 4.73 -3.83 -0.04
C ALA A 78 5.03 -4.08 1.45
N SER A 79 5.03 -5.33 1.87
CA SER A 79 5.34 -5.76 3.23
C SER A 79 6.82 -6.10 3.36
N PRO A 80 7.52 -5.68 4.44
CA PRO A 80 8.91 -6.06 4.68
C PRO A 80 9.15 -7.57 4.66
N ILE A 81 8.22 -8.36 5.19
CA ILE A 81 8.30 -9.82 5.18
C ILE A 81 8.29 -10.37 3.75
N ASP A 82 7.49 -9.79 2.86
CA ASP A 82 7.36 -10.26 1.50
C ASP A 82 8.53 -9.81 0.64
N TYR A 83 8.82 -8.50 0.54
CA TYR A 83 9.84 -8.03 -0.39
C TYR A 83 11.26 -8.50 -0.03
N LEU A 84 11.53 -8.82 1.25
CA LEU A 84 12.80 -9.43 1.66
C LEU A 84 12.90 -10.91 1.24
N LYS A 85 11.78 -11.62 1.10
CA LYS A 85 11.75 -13.02 0.63
C LYS A 85 11.75 -13.15 -0.89
N ILE A 86 11.18 -12.17 -1.60
CA ILE A 86 11.07 -12.16 -3.07
C ILE A 86 11.66 -10.88 -3.67
N PRO A 87 12.95 -10.57 -3.38
CA PRO A 87 13.56 -9.29 -3.75
C PRO A 87 13.60 -9.05 -5.26
N ILE A 88 13.89 -10.08 -6.05
CA ILE A 88 13.97 -9.96 -7.51
C ILE A 88 12.60 -9.68 -8.13
N GLN A 89 11.54 -10.34 -7.64
CA GLN A 89 10.18 -10.10 -8.11
C GLN A 89 9.72 -8.68 -7.74
N THR A 90 10.11 -8.19 -6.56
CA THR A 90 9.84 -6.81 -6.13
C THR A 90 10.49 -5.79 -7.06
N LEU A 91 11.77 -5.98 -7.41
CA LEU A 91 12.46 -5.12 -8.39
C LEU A 91 11.83 -5.22 -9.79
N LYS A 92 11.47 -6.42 -10.25
CA LYS A 92 10.81 -6.62 -11.55
C LYS A 92 9.47 -5.92 -11.64
N VAL A 93 8.62 -5.98 -10.61
CA VAL A 93 7.33 -5.29 -10.65
C VAL A 93 7.49 -3.77 -10.62
N GLY A 94 8.45 -3.24 -9.85
CA GLY A 94 8.76 -1.81 -9.83
C GLY A 94 9.34 -1.28 -11.14
N SER A 95 10.06 -2.10 -11.89
CA SER A 95 10.68 -1.75 -13.19
C SER A 95 9.84 -2.19 -14.38
N LEU A 96 9.86 -3.48 -14.72
CA LEU A 96 9.17 -4.04 -15.88
C LEU A 96 7.64 -3.89 -15.76
N GLY A 97 7.08 -4.13 -14.54
CA GLY A 97 5.64 -3.97 -14.31
C GLY A 97 5.17 -2.54 -14.55
N THR A 98 5.93 -1.57 -14.04
CA THR A 98 5.66 -0.15 -14.27
C THR A 98 5.79 0.20 -15.75
N HIS A 99 6.86 -0.22 -16.42
CA HIS A 99 7.04 0.00 -17.85
C HIS A 99 5.86 -0.55 -18.67
N ASN A 100 5.43 -1.78 -18.39
CA ASN A 100 4.32 -2.42 -19.09
C ASN A 100 2.98 -1.66 -18.87
N CYS A 101 2.72 -1.21 -17.65
CA CYS A 101 1.51 -0.43 -17.34
C CYS A 101 1.52 0.96 -17.99
N LEU A 102 2.67 1.64 -18.02
CA LEU A 102 2.85 2.91 -18.72
C LEU A 102 2.73 2.74 -20.24
N GLY A 103 3.29 1.66 -20.80
CA GLY A 103 3.14 1.28 -22.19
C GLY A 103 1.68 1.03 -22.57
N LEU A 104 0.94 0.29 -21.73
CA LEU A 104 -0.50 0.09 -21.91
C LEU A 104 -1.27 1.41 -21.85
N ALA A 105 -0.97 2.26 -20.86
CA ALA A 105 -1.61 3.57 -20.71
C ALA A 105 -1.40 4.43 -21.97
N LYS A 106 -0.18 4.46 -22.52
CA LYS A 106 0.13 5.14 -23.78
C LYS A 106 -0.67 4.55 -24.95
N ALA A 107 -0.69 3.23 -25.10
CA ALA A 107 -1.39 2.55 -26.19
C ALA A 107 -2.92 2.75 -26.15
N LYS A 108 -3.49 2.93 -24.96
CA LYS A 108 -4.94 3.15 -24.75
C LYS A 108 -5.32 4.63 -24.63
N ASN A 109 -4.36 5.53 -24.61
CA ASN A 109 -4.55 6.96 -24.26
C ASN A 109 -5.24 7.11 -22.90
N ALA A 110 -4.91 6.24 -21.94
CA ALA A 110 -5.50 6.17 -20.62
C ALA A 110 -4.70 7.01 -19.62
N ARG A 111 -5.38 7.64 -18.65
CA ARG A 111 -4.72 8.27 -17.50
C ARG A 111 -4.24 7.19 -16.54
N ILE A 112 -3.01 7.32 -16.05
CA ILE A 112 -2.44 6.36 -15.12
C ILE A 112 -2.06 7.00 -13.78
N LEU A 113 -2.42 6.36 -12.67
CA LEU A 113 -1.93 6.68 -11.35
C LEU A 113 -1.06 5.53 -10.84
N VAL A 114 0.12 5.89 -10.38
CA VAL A 114 1.15 4.96 -9.92
C VAL A 114 1.33 5.08 -8.41
N ALA A 115 1.25 3.95 -7.73
CA ALA A 115 1.39 3.89 -6.28
C ALA A 115 2.86 3.87 -5.87
N SER A 116 3.38 5.03 -5.48
CA SER A 116 4.62 5.18 -4.74
C SER A 116 4.36 5.05 -3.22
N THR A 117 5.32 5.40 -2.41
CA THR A 117 5.34 5.15 -0.97
C THR A 117 6.14 6.22 -0.22
N SER A 118 5.89 6.38 1.07
CA SER A 118 6.76 7.15 1.96
C SER A 118 8.16 6.54 2.11
N GLU A 119 8.37 5.29 1.71
CA GLU A 119 9.68 4.64 1.78
C GLU A 119 10.70 5.26 0.82
N VAL A 120 10.26 6.00 -0.22
CA VAL A 120 11.16 6.79 -1.09
C VAL A 120 11.97 7.85 -0.33
N TYR A 121 11.53 8.21 0.87
CA TYR A 121 12.22 9.14 1.77
C TYR A 121 13.32 8.47 2.61
N GLY A 122 13.37 7.14 2.67
CA GLY A 122 14.34 6.39 3.47
C GLY A 122 14.24 6.66 4.97
N ASP A 123 15.37 6.79 5.68
CA ASP A 123 15.43 7.33 7.05
C ASP A 123 15.54 8.87 6.97
N PRO A 124 14.42 9.60 7.13
CA PRO A 124 14.36 10.99 6.72
C PRO A 124 15.08 11.92 7.69
N THR A 125 15.84 12.87 7.14
CA THR A 125 16.45 14.00 7.87
C THR A 125 15.56 15.25 7.87
N VAL A 126 14.46 15.23 7.11
CA VAL A 126 13.42 16.28 7.06
C VAL A 126 12.13 15.75 7.68
N HIS A 127 11.56 16.52 8.62
CA HIS A 127 10.36 16.12 9.35
C HIS A 127 9.42 17.32 9.60
N PRO A 128 8.13 17.28 9.25
CA PRO A 128 7.47 16.22 8.44
C PRO A 128 8.04 16.15 7.01
N GLN A 129 7.85 15.00 6.32
CA GLN A 129 8.37 14.80 4.98
C GLN A 129 7.49 15.54 3.96
N THR A 130 8.11 16.47 3.21
CA THR A 130 7.51 17.15 2.06
C THR A 130 7.87 16.45 0.75
N GLU A 131 7.10 16.68 -0.31
CA GLU A 131 7.36 16.03 -1.60
C GLU A 131 8.64 16.53 -2.29
N GLU A 132 9.16 17.70 -1.92
CA GLU A 132 10.42 18.28 -2.41
C GLU A 132 11.65 17.62 -1.77
N TYR A 133 11.48 16.87 -0.68
CA TYR A 133 12.57 16.14 -0.05
C TYR A 133 12.95 14.90 -0.86
N TRP A 134 14.20 14.81 -1.30
CA TRP A 134 14.67 13.72 -2.17
C TRP A 134 14.92 12.39 -1.45
N GLY A 135 14.94 12.42 -0.14
CA GLY A 135 15.10 11.23 0.69
C GLY A 135 16.56 10.95 1.11
N ASN A 136 16.69 10.00 2.03
CA ASN A 136 17.95 9.45 2.52
C ASN A 136 17.82 7.92 2.54
N VAL A 137 18.01 7.30 1.37
CA VAL A 137 17.82 5.87 1.14
C VAL A 137 19.19 5.17 1.09
N ASN A 138 19.30 4.00 1.75
CA ASN A 138 20.43 3.10 1.59
C ASN A 138 20.15 2.14 0.41
N PRO A 139 20.71 2.38 -0.80
CA PRO A 139 20.36 1.62 -1.99
C PRO A 139 20.87 0.17 -1.97
N VAL A 140 21.88 -0.14 -1.16
CA VAL A 140 22.44 -1.48 -1.01
C VAL A 140 22.06 -2.16 0.31
N GLY A 141 21.28 -1.47 1.13
CA GLY A 141 20.72 -2.03 2.36
C GLY A 141 19.59 -3.03 2.11
N PRO A 142 19.15 -3.77 3.13
CA PRO A 142 18.11 -4.78 2.98
C PRO A 142 16.77 -4.21 2.49
N ARG A 143 16.45 -2.94 2.81
CA ARG A 143 15.23 -2.26 2.37
C ARG A 143 15.36 -1.68 0.96
N GLY A 144 16.58 -1.48 0.44
CA GLY A 144 16.86 -0.88 -0.86
C GLY A 144 16.12 -1.55 -2.02
N VAL A 145 15.82 -2.85 -1.92
CA VAL A 145 15.01 -3.59 -2.89
C VAL A 145 13.65 -2.92 -3.15
N TYR A 146 12.94 -2.56 -2.08
CA TYR A 146 11.62 -1.93 -2.20
C TYR A 146 11.74 -0.42 -2.45
N ASP A 147 12.60 0.23 -1.70
CA ASP A 147 12.76 1.68 -1.73
C ASP A 147 13.22 2.13 -3.13
N GLU A 148 14.23 1.48 -3.71
CA GLU A 148 14.72 1.81 -5.05
C GLU A 148 13.78 1.35 -6.16
N ALA A 149 13.04 0.23 -5.99
CA ALA A 149 11.98 -0.15 -6.93
C ALA A 149 10.94 0.97 -7.05
N LYS A 150 10.55 1.60 -5.94
CA LYS A 150 9.58 2.69 -5.91
C LYS A 150 10.14 4.01 -6.43
N ARG A 151 11.40 4.35 -6.11
CA ARG A 151 12.09 5.53 -6.66
C ARG A 151 12.25 5.42 -8.18
N PHE A 152 12.66 4.26 -8.68
CA PHE A 152 12.73 3.99 -10.12
C PHE A 152 11.35 4.10 -10.79
N GLN A 153 10.30 3.59 -10.14
CA GLN A 153 8.92 3.70 -10.60
C GLN A 153 8.49 5.17 -10.79
N GLU A 154 8.79 6.06 -9.85
CA GLU A 154 8.53 7.51 -9.98
C GLU A 154 9.30 8.11 -11.15
N ALA A 155 10.60 7.83 -11.25
CA ALA A 155 11.46 8.36 -12.31
C ALA A 155 10.97 7.94 -13.70
N MET A 156 10.62 6.66 -13.87
CA MET A 156 10.06 6.13 -15.13
C MET A 156 8.71 6.79 -15.47
N THR A 157 7.85 6.97 -14.47
CA THR A 157 6.54 7.62 -14.65
C THR A 157 6.71 9.06 -15.14
N MET A 158 7.63 9.82 -14.54
CA MET A 158 7.93 11.19 -14.97
C MET A 158 8.57 11.24 -16.36
N ALA A 159 9.42 10.27 -16.72
CA ALA A 159 9.98 10.17 -18.06
C ALA A 159 8.88 9.97 -19.14
N TYR A 160 7.91 9.09 -18.86
CA TYR A 160 6.76 8.90 -19.76
C TYR A 160 5.88 10.15 -19.85
N HIS A 161 5.68 10.84 -18.73
CA HIS A 161 4.95 12.12 -18.71
C HIS A 161 5.64 13.15 -19.61
N THR A 162 6.92 13.39 -19.38
CA THR A 162 7.67 14.44 -20.06
C THR A 162 7.88 14.12 -21.54
N TYR A 163 8.23 12.87 -21.88
CA TYR A 163 8.63 12.50 -23.24
C TYR A 163 7.45 12.13 -24.13
N HIS A 164 6.39 11.58 -23.57
CA HIS A 164 5.22 11.11 -24.33
C HIS A 164 3.94 11.92 -24.06
N GLY A 165 3.97 12.91 -23.18
CA GLY A 165 2.76 13.66 -22.79
C GLY A 165 1.73 12.80 -22.07
N LEU A 166 2.12 11.66 -21.50
CA LEU A 166 1.19 10.74 -20.86
C LEU A 166 0.58 11.40 -19.62
N GLN A 167 -0.73 11.25 -19.46
CA GLN A 167 -1.46 11.75 -18.28
C GLN A 167 -1.17 10.87 -17.07
N THR A 168 -0.11 11.22 -16.32
CA THR A 168 0.37 10.46 -15.16
C THR A 168 -0.01 11.12 -13.84
N ARG A 169 -0.17 10.33 -12.78
CA ARG A 169 -0.31 10.76 -11.39
C ARG A 169 0.57 9.88 -10.52
N ILE A 170 1.18 10.46 -9.50
CA ILE A 170 2.05 9.73 -8.56
C ILE A 170 1.53 10.00 -7.15
N ILE A 171 1.19 8.95 -6.42
CA ILE A 171 0.82 9.05 -5.01
C ILE A 171 1.94 8.47 -4.14
N ARG A 172 2.41 9.22 -3.13
CA ARG A 172 3.28 8.72 -2.06
C ARG A 172 2.43 8.34 -0.86
N ILE A 173 2.19 7.04 -0.71
CA ILE A 173 1.32 6.48 0.32
C ILE A 173 2.11 6.37 1.63
N PHE A 174 1.57 6.96 2.70
CA PHE A 174 2.06 6.75 4.07
C PHE A 174 1.35 5.56 4.71
N ASN A 175 1.83 5.14 5.91
CA ASN A 175 1.30 3.95 6.57
C ASN A 175 -0.23 3.96 6.61
N THR A 176 -0.82 2.99 5.96
CA THR A 176 -2.27 2.85 5.85
C THR A 176 -2.72 1.54 6.49
N TYR A 177 -3.87 1.55 7.12
CA TYR A 177 -4.46 0.39 7.79
C TYR A 177 -5.97 0.32 7.54
N GLY A 178 -6.53 -0.88 7.75
CA GLY A 178 -7.96 -1.13 7.61
C GLY A 178 -8.30 -2.62 7.46
N PRO A 179 -9.56 -2.95 7.25
CA PRO A 179 -10.01 -4.30 6.90
C PRO A 179 -9.27 -4.86 5.69
N ARG A 180 -9.18 -6.19 5.57
CA ARG A 180 -8.44 -6.92 4.51
C ARG A 180 -6.93 -6.78 4.54
N MET A 181 -6.36 -6.04 5.49
CA MET A 181 -4.93 -6.09 5.75
C MET A 181 -4.56 -7.43 6.36
N ARG A 182 -3.44 -8.03 5.94
CA ARG A 182 -3.01 -9.32 6.50
C ARG A 182 -2.49 -9.14 7.93
N LEU A 183 -2.88 -10.05 8.85
CA LEU A 183 -2.37 -10.05 10.22
C LEU A 183 -0.85 -10.27 10.29
N ASN A 184 -0.33 -11.08 9.38
CA ASN A 184 1.10 -11.45 9.32
C ASN A 184 1.83 -10.68 8.21
N ASP A 185 1.53 -9.39 8.01
CA ASP A 185 2.22 -8.61 6.99
C ASP A 185 3.52 -7.95 7.49
N GLY A 186 3.83 -8.09 8.77
CA GLY A 186 5.07 -7.61 9.38
C GLY A 186 5.07 -6.14 9.77
N ARG A 187 4.01 -5.38 9.46
CA ARG A 187 3.85 -4.01 9.94
C ARG A 187 3.28 -3.98 11.35
N VAL A 188 3.56 -2.92 12.08
CA VAL A 188 3.28 -2.84 13.53
C VAL A 188 1.80 -3.00 13.90
N LEU A 189 0.87 -2.38 13.15
CA LEU A 189 -0.55 -2.43 13.48
C LEU A 189 -1.13 -3.85 13.40
N PRO A 190 -1.04 -4.56 12.25
CA PRO A 190 -1.55 -5.92 12.19
C PRO A 190 -0.78 -6.87 13.10
N ALA A 191 0.51 -6.63 13.38
CA ALA A 191 1.28 -7.42 14.33
C ALA A 191 0.70 -7.30 15.74
N PHE A 192 0.47 -6.09 16.26
CA PHE A 192 -0.06 -5.87 17.61
C PHE A 192 -1.48 -6.43 17.77
N ILE A 193 -2.38 -6.15 16.80
CA ILE A 193 -3.75 -6.70 16.87
C ILE A 193 -3.71 -8.23 16.75
N GLY A 194 -2.90 -8.79 15.86
CA GLY A 194 -2.75 -10.24 15.72
C GLY A 194 -2.22 -10.90 16.98
N GLN A 195 -1.20 -10.33 17.63
CA GLN A 195 -0.68 -10.79 18.91
C GLN A 195 -1.73 -10.73 19.99
N ALA A 196 -2.45 -9.62 20.14
CA ALA A 196 -3.52 -9.50 21.11
C ALA A 196 -4.64 -10.55 20.89
N LEU A 197 -5.05 -10.80 19.65
CA LEU A 197 -6.08 -11.79 19.32
C LEU A 197 -5.64 -13.24 19.57
N ARG A 198 -4.34 -13.54 19.46
CA ARG A 198 -3.78 -14.86 19.75
C ARG A 198 -3.39 -15.06 21.21
N GLY A 199 -3.52 -14.02 22.06
CA GLY A 199 -3.07 -14.08 23.45
C GLY A 199 -1.55 -14.09 23.58
N GLU A 200 -0.82 -13.45 22.66
CA GLU A 200 0.63 -13.29 22.66
C GLU A 200 1.01 -11.90 23.17
N ASP A 201 2.19 -11.78 23.79
CA ASP A 201 2.71 -10.48 24.22
C ASP A 201 3.01 -9.57 23.02
N LEU A 202 2.75 -8.27 23.17
CA LEU A 202 2.97 -7.27 22.11
C LEU A 202 4.46 -6.96 21.98
N THR A 203 5.02 -7.18 20.80
CA THR A 203 6.45 -7.01 20.54
C THR A 203 6.76 -5.59 20.07
N VAL A 204 7.42 -4.79 20.89
CA VAL A 204 7.96 -3.46 20.55
C VAL A 204 9.45 -3.60 20.23
N PHE A 205 9.86 -3.11 19.07
CA PHE A 205 11.27 -3.09 18.69
C PHE A 205 11.98 -1.83 19.21
N GLY A 206 13.23 -1.97 19.65
CA GLY A 206 13.97 -0.90 20.31
C GLY A 206 13.33 -0.47 21.63
N LYS A 207 13.32 0.83 21.91
CA LYS A 207 12.67 1.42 23.10
C LYS A 207 11.24 1.88 22.84
N GLY A 208 10.73 1.72 21.60
CA GLY A 208 9.41 2.17 21.19
C GLY A 208 9.28 3.69 20.98
N ASN A 209 10.39 4.43 20.97
CA ASN A 209 10.40 5.89 20.78
C ASN A 209 10.24 6.31 19.31
N GLN A 210 10.45 5.37 18.37
CA GLN A 210 10.23 5.62 16.95
C GLN A 210 8.75 5.99 16.73
N THR A 211 8.54 6.95 15.83
CA THR A 211 7.19 7.47 15.58
C THR A 211 6.64 7.03 14.24
N ARG A 212 5.33 6.88 14.17
CA ARG A 212 4.59 6.60 12.95
C ARG A 212 3.29 7.40 12.95
N SER A 213 2.77 7.62 11.76
CA SER A 213 1.42 8.13 11.55
C SER A 213 0.61 7.12 10.75
N PHE A 214 -0.67 6.96 11.06
CA PHE A 214 -1.51 5.92 10.49
C PHE A 214 -2.74 6.51 9.84
N CYS A 215 -2.93 6.27 8.53
CA CYS A 215 -4.07 6.70 7.76
C CYS A 215 -5.08 5.55 7.61
N TYR A 216 -6.36 5.82 7.87
CA TYR A 216 -7.39 4.82 7.62
C TYR A 216 -7.61 4.64 6.11
N VAL A 217 -7.93 3.43 5.69
CA VAL A 217 -7.98 3.06 4.26
C VAL A 217 -8.98 3.88 3.45
N ASP A 218 -10.13 4.24 4.00
CA ASP A 218 -11.15 5.01 3.28
C ASP A 218 -10.67 6.43 2.97
N ASP A 219 -9.92 7.06 3.90
CA ASP A 219 -9.29 8.36 3.66
C ASP A 219 -8.24 8.27 2.54
N LEU A 220 -7.43 7.20 2.53
CA LEU A 220 -6.46 6.97 1.45
C LEU A 220 -7.16 6.77 0.10
N VAL A 221 -8.20 5.95 0.05
CA VAL A 221 -8.99 5.69 -1.16
C VAL A 221 -9.61 6.98 -1.71
N GLU A 222 -10.12 7.84 -0.84
CA GLU A 222 -10.61 9.17 -1.24
C GLU A 222 -9.48 10.06 -1.80
N GLY A 223 -8.29 10.03 -1.19
CA GLY A 223 -7.11 10.74 -1.70
C GLY A 223 -6.67 10.24 -3.09
N ILE A 224 -6.68 8.93 -3.29
CA ILE A 224 -6.40 8.30 -4.60
C ILE A 224 -7.43 8.73 -5.64
N TRP A 225 -8.70 8.71 -5.29
CA TRP A 225 -9.79 9.14 -6.16
C TRP A 225 -9.60 10.58 -6.62
N ARG A 226 -9.37 11.51 -5.70
CA ARG A 226 -9.18 12.92 -6.02
C ARG A 226 -7.92 13.16 -6.86
N LEU A 227 -6.81 12.50 -6.53
CA LEU A 227 -5.57 12.64 -7.29
C LEU A 227 -5.72 12.10 -8.71
N LEU A 228 -6.36 10.95 -8.91
CA LEU A 228 -6.61 10.39 -10.24
C LEU A 228 -7.37 11.38 -11.13
N HIS A 229 -8.35 12.10 -10.58
CA HIS A 229 -9.19 13.02 -11.31
C HIS A 229 -8.65 14.47 -11.38
N SER A 230 -7.54 14.75 -10.68
CA SER A 230 -6.84 16.05 -10.78
C SER A 230 -6.00 16.13 -12.05
N ASP A 231 -5.48 17.31 -12.38
CA ASP A 231 -4.54 17.52 -13.49
C ASP A 231 -3.07 17.63 -13.02
N TYR A 232 -2.81 17.34 -11.74
CA TYR A 232 -1.49 17.48 -11.15
C TYR A 232 -0.62 16.22 -11.37
N PRO A 233 0.48 16.30 -12.16
CA PRO A 233 1.25 15.11 -12.56
C PRO A 233 2.35 14.70 -11.58
N TYR A 234 2.74 15.59 -10.66
CA TYR A 234 3.86 15.36 -9.74
C TYR A 234 3.43 14.59 -8.49
N PRO A 235 4.38 14.05 -7.69
CA PRO A 235 4.07 13.33 -6.48
C PRO A 235 3.23 14.13 -5.47
N VAL A 236 2.27 13.43 -4.82
CA VAL A 236 1.47 13.96 -3.72
C VAL A 236 1.48 12.98 -2.55
N ASN A 237 1.84 13.47 -1.37
CA ASN A 237 1.75 12.72 -0.13
C ASN A 237 0.30 12.55 0.30
N ILE A 238 -0.13 11.31 0.53
CA ILE A 238 -1.41 10.99 1.12
C ILE A 238 -1.18 10.15 2.38
N GLY A 239 -1.63 10.67 3.51
CA GLY A 239 -1.46 10.05 4.82
C GLY A 239 -2.04 10.92 5.93
N ASN A 240 -2.11 10.39 7.14
CA ASN A 240 -2.57 11.15 8.30
C ASN A 240 -1.35 11.76 9.02
N PRO A 241 -1.29 13.07 9.28
CA PRO A 241 -0.20 13.71 10.01
C PRO A 241 -0.23 13.49 11.53
N ASP A 242 -1.25 12.81 12.07
CA ASP A 242 -1.35 12.48 13.49
C ASP A 242 -0.32 11.42 13.88
N GLU A 243 0.77 11.87 14.50
CA GLU A 243 1.96 11.07 14.81
C GLU A 243 1.89 10.50 16.23
N ILE A 244 2.31 9.25 16.39
CA ILE A 244 2.33 8.56 17.67
C ILE A 244 3.60 7.72 17.82
N THR A 245 4.12 7.56 19.04
CA THR A 245 5.22 6.62 19.29
C THR A 245 4.71 5.17 19.23
N ILE A 246 5.61 4.24 18.87
CA ILE A 246 5.23 2.81 18.82
C ILE A 246 4.85 2.28 20.21
N LEU A 247 5.46 2.80 21.26
CA LEU A 247 5.09 2.42 22.65
C LEU A 247 3.66 2.87 22.98
N GLN A 248 3.33 4.16 22.76
CA GLN A 248 1.97 4.68 22.95
C GLN A 248 0.93 3.93 22.10
N PHE A 249 1.33 3.56 20.87
CA PHE A 249 0.46 2.80 19.99
C PHE A 249 0.20 1.38 20.51
N ALA A 250 1.21 0.70 21.09
CA ALA A 250 1.00 -0.58 21.76
C ALA A 250 0.03 -0.48 22.96
N GLU A 251 0.16 0.58 23.75
CA GLU A 251 -0.75 0.86 24.88
C GLU A 251 -2.19 1.11 24.39
N GLU A 252 -2.35 1.86 23.27
CA GLU A 252 -3.65 2.10 22.64
C GLU A 252 -4.30 0.79 22.17
N ILE A 253 -3.53 -0.14 21.58
CA ILE A 253 -4.01 -1.46 21.17
C ILE A 253 -4.40 -2.33 22.37
N ILE A 254 -3.62 -2.32 23.46
CA ILE A 254 -3.98 -3.02 24.70
C ILE A 254 -5.34 -2.52 25.23
N LYS A 255 -5.51 -1.20 25.28
CA LYS A 255 -6.77 -0.58 25.72
C LYS A 255 -7.94 -0.94 24.81
N LEU A 256 -7.73 -0.92 23.49
CA LEU A 256 -8.76 -1.27 22.48
C LEU A 256 -9.21 -2.72 22.59
N THR A 257 -8.24 -3.63 22.73
CA THR A 257 -8.49 -5.08 22.67
C THR A 257 -8.89 -5.68 24.03
N GLY A 258 -8.58 -4.97 25.12
CA GLY A 258 -8.77 -5.47 26.49
C GLY A 258 -7.86 -6.66 26.84
N THR A 259 -6.81 -6.91 26.04
CA THR A 259 -5.86 -8.00 26.27
C THR A 259 -5.12 -7.82 27.60
N LYS A 260 -4.80 -8.95 28.27
CA LYS A 260 -3.98 -8.98 29.49
C LYS A 260 -2.49 -9.17 29.20
N GLN A 261 -2.11 -9.25 27.94
CA GLN A 261 -0.74 -9.47 27.50
C GLN A 261 0.15 -8.26 27.77
N LYS A 262 1.45 -8.49 27.90
CA LYS A 262 2.45 -7.47 28.24
C LYS A 262 3.09 -6.92 26.96
N ILE A 263 3.76 -5.79 27.10
CA ILE A 263 4.67 -5.27 26.10
C ILE A 263 6.06 -5.89 26.37
N VAL A 264 6.64 -6.53 25.34
CA VAL A 264 7.98 -7.08 25.37
C VAL A 264 8.87 -6.37 24.34
N PHE A 265 10.12 -6.07 24.71
CA PHE A 265 11.03 -5.34 23.86
C PHE A 265 12.00 -6.29 23.15
N LYS A 266 12.23 -6.06 21.84
CA LYS A 266 13.21 -6.76 21.00
C LYS A 266 14.18 -5.79 20.34
N PRO A 267 15.38 -6.23 19.91
CA PRO A 267 16.31 -5.37 19.18
C PRO A 267 15.68 -4.74 17.94
N LEU A 268 16.02 -3.47 17.68
CA LEU A 268 15.53 -2.75 16.50
C LEU A 268 16.11 -3.38 15.22
N PRO A 269 15.27 -3.64 14.17
CA PRO A 269 15.75 -4.07 12.88
C PRO A 269 16.70 -3.04 12.24
N LYS A 270 17.64 -3.54 11.43
CA LYS A 270 18.57 -2.68 10.69
C LYS A 270 17.80 -1.84 9.66
N ASP A 271 18.18 -0.56 9.53
CA ASP A 271 17.61 0.41 8.58
C ASP A 271 16.10 0.68 8.78
N ASP A 272 15.53 0.41 9.98
CA ASP A 272 14.15 0.81 10.27
C ASP A 272 14.07 2.31 10.51
N PRO A 273 13.22 3.07 9.77
CA PRO A 273 13.15 4.52 9.92
C PRO A 273 12.81 4.96 11.35
N THR A 274 13.47 6.00 11.82
CA THR A 274 13.26 6.52 13.19
C THR A 274 11.95 7.30 13.30
N GLN A 275 11.52 7.98 12.23
CA GLN A 275 10.30 8.81 12.21
C GLN A 275 9.64 8.79 10.82
N ARG A 276 8.31 8.88 10.79
CA ARG A 276 7.54 8.91 9.54
C ARG A 276 6.23 9.68 9.71
N ARG A 277 6.18 10.89 9.12
CA ARG A 277 5.02 11.78 9.17
C ARG A 277 4.89 12.55 7.85
N PRO A 278 3.73 12.49 7.15
CA PRO A 278 3.53 13.27 5.93
C PRO A 278 3.36 14.76 6.23
N ASP A 279 3.96 15.61 5.40
CA ASP A 279 3.39 16.92 5.12
C ASP A 279 2.27 16.72 4.08
N ILE A 280 1.06 17.17 4.38
CA ILE A 280 -0.12 17.04 3.49
C ILE A 280 -0.59 18.39 2.96
N THR A 281 0.23 19.44 3.07
CA THR A 281 -0.11 20.79 2.60
C THR A 281 -0.48 20.79 1.11
N LYS A 282 0.28 20.03 0.31
CA LYS A 282 0.04 19.88 -1.12
C LYS A 282 -1.29 19.17 -1.41
N ALA A 283 -1.58 18.07 -0.71
CA ALA A 283 -2.86 17.37 -0.83
C ALA A 283 -4.05 18.27 -0.48
N LYS A 284 -3.95 19.06 0.59
CA LYS A 284 -4.97 20.04 0.96
C LYS A 284 -5.18 21.09 -0.13
N LYS A 285 -4.08 21.68 -0.62
CA LYS A 285 -4.13 22.79 -1.60
C LYS A 285 -4.65 22.33 -2.98
N ILE A 286 -4.17 21.19 -3.48
CA ILE A 286 -4.43 20.74 -4.86
C ILE A 286 -5.70 19.90 -4.94
N LEU A 287 -5.92 19.04 -3.93
CA LEU A 287 -7.00 18.04 -3.96
C LEU A 287 -8.19 18.44 -3.05
N GLY A 288 -8.04 19.45 -2.20
CA GLY A 288 -9.00 19.72 -1.13
C GLY A 288 -9.15 18.52 -0.18
N TRP A 289 -8.07 17.71 -0.05
CA TRP A 289 -8.09 16.45 0.70
C TRP A 289 -7.36 16.56 2.05
N GLU A 290 -7.99 16.02 3.07
CA GLU A 290 -7.38 15.74 4.37
C GLU A 290 -8.04 14.48 4.97
N PRO A 291 -7.35 13.75 5.88
CA PRO A 291 -7.94 12.60 6.54
C PRO A 291 -9.08 13.03 7.46
N LYS A 292 -10.15 12.24 7.50
CA LYS A 292 -11.37 12.52 8.27
C LYS A 292 -11.62 11.48 9.36
N VAL A 293 -11.16 10.25 9.16
CA VAL A 293 -11.38 9.15 10.12
C VAL A 293 -10.33 9.23 11.23
N SER A 294 -10.79 9.38 12.45
CA SER A 294 -9.91 9.36 13.62
C SER A 294 -9.22 8.00 13.79
N ARG A 295 -8.00 7.99 14.36
CA ARG A 295 -7.28 6.73 14.62
C ARG A 295 -8.11 5.79 15.49
N ALA A 296 -8.77 6.29 16.52
CA ALA A 296 -9.60 5.49 17.42
C ALA A 296 -10.77 4.81 16.67
N GLU A 297 -11.44 5.51 15.76
CA GLU A 297 -12.54 4.98 14.97
C GLU A 297 -12.03 3.93 13.97
N GLY A 298 -11.01 4.26 13.18
CA GLY A 298 -10.43 3.34 12.21
C GLY A 298 -9.87 2.06 12.85
N LEU A 299 -9.24 2.17 14.03
CA LEU A 299 -8.78 1.02 14.81
C LEU A 299 -9.93 0.12 15.28
N LYS A 300 -11.04 0.70 15.75
CA LYS A 300 -12.22 -0.05 16.16
C LYS A 300 -12.80 -0.86 15.00
N ILE A 301 -12.94 -0.24 13.81
CA ILE A 301 -13.44 -0.92 12.61
C ILE A 301 -12.48 -2.04 12.18
N THR A 302 -11.18 -1.76 12.16
CA THR A 302 -10.14 -2.73 11.76
C THR A 302 -10.08 -3.91 12.72
N TYR A 303 -10.15 -3.65 14.02
CA TYR A 303 -10.16 -4.70 15.06
C TYR A 303 -11.39 -5.61 14.91
N ALA A 304 -12.59 -5.04 14.74
CA ALA A 304 -13.80 -5.82 14.50
C ALA A 304 -13.69 -6.72 13.26
N ALA A 305 -13.11 -6.21 12.17
CA ALA A 305 -12.87 -7.00 10.97
C ALA A 305 -11.88 -8.16 11.22
N PHE A 306 -10.83 -7.94 12.01
CA PHE A 306 -9.86 -8.98 12.36
C PHE A 306 -10.43 -10.02 13.32
N GLN A 307 -11.29 -9.61 14.26
CA GLN A 307 -12.01 -10.56 15.15
C GLN A 307 -12.93 -11.49 14.38
N ALA A 308 -13.49 -11.03 13.26
CA ALA A 308 -14.37 -11.84 12.40
C ALA A 308 -13.63 -12.85 11.53
N LEU A 309 -12.28 -12.83 11.50
CA LEU A 309 -11.49 -13.78 10.72
C LEU A 309 -11.63 -15.20 11.29
N PRO A 310 -11.63 -16.24 10.43
CA PRO A 310 -11.61 -17.63 10.89
C PRO A 310 -10.40 -17.91 11.80
N LYS A 311 -10.58 -18.76 12.81
CA LYS A 311 -9.50 -19.11 13.75
C LYS A 311 -8.25 -19.64 13.06
N GLU A 312 -8.43 -20.39 11.98
CA GLU A 312 -7.34 -20.93 11.17
C GLU A 312 -6.49 -19.79 10.54
N VAL A 313 -7.11 -18.66 10.19
CA VAL A 313 -6.42 -17.48 9.66
C VAL A 313 -5.67 -16.73 10.77
N LEU A 314 -6.30 -16.61 11.96
CA LEU A 314 -5.68 -15.94 13.11
C LEU A 314 -4.41 -16.66 13.59
N HIS A 315 -4.43 -18.00 13.59
CA HIS A 315 -3.32 -18.84 14.09
C HIS A 315 -2.34 -19.29 13.01
N LYS A 316 -2.66 -19.08 11.72
CA LYS A 316 -1.80 -19.44 10.62
C LYS A 316 -0.58 -18.52 10.61
N GLN A 317 0.56 -19.02 11.03
CA GLN A 317 1.84 -18.48 10.62
C GLN A 317 1.98 -18.78 9.12
N GLU A 318 1.49 -17.88 8.28
CA GLU A 318 1.63 -18.03 6.84
C GLU A 318 3.10 -17.89 6.46
N HIS A 319 3.83 -18.96 6.52
CA HIS A 319 5.00 -19.13 5.70
C HIS A 319 4.51 -19.38 4.27
N ARG A 320 4.27 -18.29 3.51
CA ARG A 320 4.05 -18.45 2.07
C ARG A 320 5.31 -19.06 1.49
N ASP A 321 5.17 -20.22 0.87
CA ASP A 321 6.26 -20.84 0.14
C ASP A 321 6.42 -20.15 -1.21
N PHE A 322 7.41 -19.27 -1.30
CA PHE A 322 7.76 -18.57 -2.54
C PHE A 322 8.73 -19.37 -3.42
N GLN A 323 9.05 -20.66 -3.07
CA GLN A 323 10.04 -21.46 -3.81
C GLN A 323 9.68 -21.62 -5.29
N GLY A 324 8.39 -21.70 -5.63
CA GLY A 324 7.91 -21.76 -7.01
C GLY A 324 8.22 -20.49 -7.84
N TYR A 325 8.42 -19.35 -7.20
CA TYR A 325 8.73 -18.07 -7.84
C TYR A 325 10.24 -17.77 -7.90
N ALA A 326 11.04 -18.40 -7.04
CA ALA A 326 12.49 -18.22 -7.01
C ALA A 326 13.22 -18.93 -8.17
N ARG A 327 12.55 -19.87 -8.87
CA ARG A 327 13.15 -20.73 -9.90
C ARG A 327 12.71 -20.44 -11.33
N LYS A 328 11.97 -19.37 -11.57
CA LYS A 328 11.56 -18.97 -12.96
C LYS A 328 12.24 -17.71 -13.41
#